data_11d3e7ef392d4d6c485204d2298f88b3
#
_entry.id   11d3e7ef392d4d6c485204d2298f88b3
#
_cell.length_a   1.000
_cell.length_b   1.000
_cell.length_c   1.000
_cell.angle_alpha   90.00
_cell.angle_beta   90.00
_cell.angle_gamma   90.00
#
_symmetry.space_group_name_H-M   'P 1'
#
loop_
_entity.id
_entity.type
_entity.pdbx_description
1 polymer ?
#
loop_
_entity_poly.entity_id
_entity_poly.type
_entity_poly.pdbx_seq_one_letter_code
_entity_poly.pdbx_strand_id
1 'polypeptide(L)'
;MLRRSAGGIGSLALAGLLADQARAAAGLAAGPLSPKPAHHAARAKSVIFLYMTGGVSHIESFDYKPKLFADHGKKVTTEHWGQAPGKYERYIIKPHWNFSPGGKSGIHVSDLFPHARAIVDDLCVINSMHSSHTNHYEATLETHTGSFTFARPSIGSWVSYGLGTENQNLPSFVAIAPHAPYAGTQTWGSDFLPGCHQGTHIVPGPVPVANMNRRTVSPALQSLEL
;
A
#
# COMPACT_ATOMS: atom_id res chain seq x y z
N MET A 1 11.93 46.45 10.40
CA MET A 1 11.22 45.38 9.67
C MET A 1 12.01 44.09 9.60
N LEU A 2 13.30 44.08 9.28
CA LEU A 2 14.14 42.84 9.15
C LEU A 2 14.27 42.00 10.40
N ARG A 3 14.17 42.52 11.61
CA ARG A 3 14.22 41.74 12.86
C ARG A 3 12.97 40.91 13.16
N ARG A 4 11.82 41.19 12.55
CA ARG A 4 10.58 40.41 12.72
C ARG A 4 10.43 39.27 11.73
N SER A 5 11.10 39.34 10.57
CA SER A 5 11.11 38.26 9.59
C SER A 5 12.12 37.15 9.94
N ALA A 6 13.14 37.44 10.79
CA ALA A 6 14.08 36.42 11.26
C ALA A 6 13.49 35.45 12.31
N GLY A 7 12.36 35.82 12.93
CA GLY A 7 11.65 34.97 13.89
C GLY A 7 10.67 33.97 13.29
N GLY A 8 10.52 33.93 11.95
CA GLY A 8 9.58 33.07 11.27
C GLY A 8 10.13 31.65 10.94
N ILE A 9 10.02 31.24 9.68
CA ILE A 9 10.42 29.90 9.20
C ILE A 9 11.87 29.55 9.55
N GLY A 10 12.80 30.54 9.58
CA GLY A 10 14.19 30.32 9.94
C GLY A 10 14.39 29.85 11.39
N SER A 11 13.59 30.35 12.33
CA SER A 11 13.68 29.91 13.73
C SER A 11 13.12 28.49 13.92
N LEU A 12 12.10 28.11 13.18
CA LEU A 12 11.55 26.76 13.17
C LEU A 12 12.55 25.76 12.54
N ALA A 13 13.19 26.15 11.44
CA ALA A 13 14.24 25.35 10.81
C ALA A 13 15.46 25.19 11.74
N LEU A 14 15.88 26.26 12.40
CA LEU A 14 16.98 26.21 13.37
C LEU A 14 16.62 25.35 14.60
N ALA A 15 15.38 25.48 15.11
CA ALA A 15 14.92 24.66 16.22
C ALA A 15 14.88 23.17 15.84
N GLY A 16 14.50 22.83 14.60
CA GLY A 16 14.57 21.48 14.06
C GLY A 16 16.01 20.96 13.99
N LEU A 17 16.93 21.74 13.45
CA LEU A 17 18.36 21.38 13.38
C LEU A 17 19.00 21.22 14.76
N LEU A 18 18.67 22.11 15.70
CA LEU A 18 19.17 22.01 17.08
C LEU A 18 18.58 20.82 17.83
N ALA A 19 17.33 20.47 17.58
CA ALA A 19 16.73 19.25 18.13
C ALA A 19 17.38 17.99 17.58
N ASP A 20 17.74 17.95 16.29
CA ASP A 20 18.45 16.83 15.69
C ASP A 20 19.89 16.74 16.20
N GLN A 21 20.60 17.86 16.38
CA GLN A 21 21.91 17.91 17.00
C GLN A 21 21.88 17.47 18.48
N ALA A 22 20.87 17.89 19.24
CA ALA A 22 20.69 17.46 20.62
C ALA A 22 20.41 15.96 20.74
N ARG A 23 19.66 15.37 19.83
CA ARG A 23 19.46 13.92 19.74
C ARG A 23 20.74 13.16 19.39
N ALA A 24 21.51 13.67 18.45
CA ALA A 24 22.82 13.11 18.10
C ALA A 24 23.83 13.20 19.26
N ALA A 25 23.87 14.34 19.99
CA ALA A 25 24.73 14.54 21.13
C ALA A 25 24.34 13.71 22.35
N ALA A 26 23.07 13.32 22.50
CA ALA A 26 22.61 12.44 23.57
C ALA A 26 22.99 10.95 23.37
N GLY A 27 23.86 10.64 22.41
CA GLY A 27 24.28 9.26 22.11
C GLY A 27 23.17 8.40 21.51
N LEU A 28 22.02 8.99 21.20
CA LEU A 28 20.94 8.40 20.46
C LEU A 28 21.19 8.66 18.96
N ALA A 29 22.33 8.25 18.44
CA ALA A 29 22.55 8.06 17.02
C ALA A 29 21.67 6.87 16.58
N ALA A 30 20.38 7.06 16.71
CA ALA A 30 19.38 6.14 16.22
C ALA A 30 19.55 6.11 14.70
N GLY A 31 19.87 4.94 14.15
CA GLY A 31 19.92 4.76 12.70
C GLY A 31 18.62 5.20 12.05
N PRO A 32 18.59 5.42 10.73
CA PRO A 32 17.41 5.92 10.02
C PRO A 32 16.16 5.02 10.22
N LEU A 33 16.38 3.76 10.56
CA LEU A 33 15.34 2.76 10.82
C LEU A 33 14.98 2.61 12.30
N SER A 34 15.62 3.34 13.20
CA SER A 34 15.27 3.24 14.63
C SER A 34 13.82 3.61 14.90
N PRO A 35 13.18 2.99 15.90
CA PRO A 35 11.81 3.30 16.30
C PRO A 35 11.61 4.78 16.58
N LYS A 36 10.57 5.36 16.03
CA LYS A 36 10.17 6.77 16.22
C LYS A 36 8.87 6.85 17.01
N PRO A 37 8.70 7.85 17.87
CA PRO A 37 7.46 8.04 18.60
C PRO A 37 6.32 8.31 17.62
N ALA A 38 5.23 7.55 17.75
CA ALA A 38 4.02 7.77 16.99
C ALA A 38 3.28 9.03 17.52
N HIS A 39 2.59 9.76 16.63
CA HIS A 39 1.76 10.91 17.00
C HIS A 39 0.52 10.50 17.83
N HIS A 40 0.10 9.27 17.71
CA HIS A 40 -1.03 8.69 18.44
C HIS A 40 -0.59 7.38 19.09
N ALA A 41 -1.28 6.98 20.15
CA ALA A 41 -1.03 5.69 20.80
C ALA A 41 -1.16 4.55 19.79
N ALA A 42 -0.11 3.76 19.65
CA ALA A 42 -0.10 2.63 18.71
C ALA A 42 -1.09 1.56 19.17
N ARG A 43 -1.96 1.12 18.26
CA ARG A 43 -2.91 0.02 18.48
C ARG A 43 -2.54 -1.24 17.70
N ALA A 44 -1.74 -1.09 16.65
CA ALA A 44 -1.23 -2.18 15.82
C ALA A 44 0.29 -2.24 15.91
N LYS A 45 0.85 -3.44 15.93
CA LYS A 45 2.30 -3.70 15.93
C LYS A 45 2.85 -3.90 14.53
N SER A 46 2.02 -4.38 13.61
CA SER A 46 2.40 -4.69 12.24
C SER A 46 1.28 -4.35 11.29
N VAL A 47 1.62 -4.01 10.05
CA VAL A 47 0.69 -3.74 8.96
C VAL A 47 0.93 -4.75 7.86
N ILE A 48 -0.12 -5.42 7.40
CA ILE A 48 -0.10 -6.30 6.24
C ILE A 48 -1.03 -5.71 5.19
N PHE A 49 -0.48 -5.34 4.03
CA PHE A 49 -1.23 -4.83 2.89
C PHE A 49 -1.44 -5.96 1.88
N LEU A 50 -2.64 -6.54 1.85
CA LEU A 50 -3.01 -7.60 0.92
C LEU A 50 -3.58 -6.97 -0.36
N TYR A 51 -2.85 -7.06 -1.44
CA TYR A 51 -3.23 -6.48 -2.73
C TYR A 51 -3.52 -7.56 -3.77
N MET A 52 -4.67 -7.44 -4.43
CA MET A 52 -5.04 -8.29 -5.56
C MET A 52 -4.75 -7.53 -6.86
N THR A 53 -3.76 -7.99 -7.61
CA THR A 53 -3.35 -7.41 -8.89
C THR A 53 -4.51 -7.41 -9.88
N GLY A 54 -4.76 -6.27 -10.51
CA GLY A 54 -5.88 -6.08 -11.44
C GLY A 54 -7.21 -5.71 -10.77
N GLY A 55 -7.22 -5.65 -9.43
CA GLY A 55 -8.40 -5.32 -8.63
C GLY A 55 -9.32 -6.52 -8.43
N VAL A 56 -10.02 -6.52 -7.31
CA VAL A 56 -11.11 -7.45 -7.04
C VAL A 56 -12.41 -6.92 -7.66
N SER A 57 -13.21 -7.79 -8.26
CA SER A 57 -14.56 -7.40 -8.71
C SER A 57 -15.42 -7.04 -7.49
N HIS A 58 -15.77 -5.77 -7.34
CA HIS A 58 -16.55 -5.31 -6.19
C HIS A 58 -17.92 -5.98 -6.12
N ILE A 59 -18.58 -6.17 -7.28
CA ILE A 59 -19.89 -6.81 -7.38
C ILE A 59 -19.86 -8.32 -7.16
N GLU A 60 -18.69 -8.96 -7.19
CA GLU A 60 -18.51 -10.39 -6.91
C GLU A 60 -17.95 -10.65 -5.51
N SER A 61 -17.66 -9.60 -4.71
CA SER A 61 -16.98 -9.73 -3.43
C SER A 61 -17.74 -9.15 -2.23
N PHE A 62 -17.74 -7.82 -2.06
CA PHE A 62 -18.27 -7.17 -0.86
C PHE A 62 -19.38 -6.14 -1.14
N ASP A 63 -19.65 -5.81 -2.40
CA ASP A 63 -20.63 -4.80 -2.77
C ASP A 63 -21.89 -5.44 -3.31
N TYR A 64 -22.75 -5.92 -2.41
CA TYR A 64 -24.01 -6.56 -2.74
C TYR A 64 -24.98 -5.60 -3.44
N LYS A 65 -25.36 -5.94 -4.66
CA LYS A 65 -26.29 -5.17 -5.51
C LYS A 65 -27.55 -6.01 -5.80
N PRO A 66 -28.57 -5.99 -4.94
CA PRO A 66 -29.79 -6.80 -5.15
C PRO A 66 -30.47 -6.53 -6.50
N LYS A 67 -30.34 -5.29 -7.01
CA LYS A 67 -30.89 -4.91 -8.30
C LYS A 67 -30.27 -5.67 -9.47
N LEU A 68 -29.01 -6.09 -9.39
CA LEU A 68 -28.38 -6.92 -10.43
C LEU A 68 -29.03 -8.31 -10.52
N PHE A 69 -29.48 -8.87 -9.39
CA PHE A 69 -30.19 -10.14 -9.36
C PHE A 69 -31.60 -9.99 -9.95
N ALA A 70 -32.31 -8.92 -9.60
CA ALA A 70 -33.68 -8.66 -10.08
C ALA A 70 -33.74 -8.30 -11.56
N ASP A 71 -32.72 -7.67 -12.10
CA ASP A 71 -32.65 -7.18 -13.47
C ASP A 71 -31.79 -8.09 -14.38
N HIS A 72 -31.37 -9.24 -13.91
CA HIS A 72 -30.59 -10.19 -14.70
C HIS A 72 -31.24 -10.55 -16.03
N GLY A 73 -30.49 -10.46 -17.12
CA GLY A 73 -30.96 -10.73 -18.48
C GLY A 73 -31.68 -9.56 -19.14
N LYS A 74 -31.98 -8.48 -18.42
CA LYS A 74 -32.58 -7.28 -19.05
C LYS A 74 -31.58 -6.59 -19.95
N LYS A 75 -32.09 -6.15 -21.10
CA LYS A 75 -31.31 -5.38 -22.08
C LYS A 75 -31.32 -3.91 -21.69
N VAL A 76 -30.17 -3.28 -21.73
CA VAL A 76 -29.97 -1.84 -21.49
C VAL A 76 -29.14 -1.24 -22.60
N THR A 77 -29.39 0.02 -22.91
CA THR A 77 -28.57 0.79 -23.85
C THR A 77 -27.64 1.70 -23.03
N THR A 78 -26.35 1.67 -23.33
CA THR A 78 -25.35 2.57 -22.75
C THR A 78 -24.79 3.48 -23.82
N GLU A 79 -24.42 4.70 -23.44
CA GLU A 79 -23.84 5.69 -24.37
C GLU A 79 -22.32 5.57 -24.49
N HIS A 80 -21.72 4.68 -23.72
CA HIS A 80 -20.25 4.48 -23.70
C HIS A 80 -19.89 3.02 -23.59
N TRP A 81 -18.77 2.64 -24.21
CA TRP A 81 -18.04 1.42 -23.94
C TRP A 81 -16.64 1.78 -23.45
N GLY A 82 -16.39 1.72 -22.14
CA GLY A 82 -15.18 2.27 -21.56
C GLY A 82 -15.07 3.76 -21.90
N GLN A 83 -14.01 4.13 -22.60
CA GLN A 83 -13.78 5.51 -23.07
C GLN A 83 -14.42 5.80 -24.46
N ALA A 84 -14.92 4.78 -25.16
CA ALA A 84 -15.47 4.95 -26.49
C ALA A 84 -16.92 5.44 -26.43
N PRO A 85 -17.26 6.61 -27.00
CA PRO A 85 -18.64 7.07 -27.11
C PRO A 85 -19.40 6.26 -28.14
N GLY A 86 -20.72 6.10 -27.96
CA GLY A 86 -21.59 5.38 -28.89
C GLY A 86 -22.78 4.76 -28.17
N LYS A 87 -23.74 4.24 -28.92
CA LYS A 87 -24.86 3.48 -28.36
C LYS A 87 -24.55 1.99 -28.39
N TYR A 88 -24.52 1.38 -27.22
CA TYR A 88 -24.18 -0.03 -27.08
C TYR A 88 -25.30 -0.76 -26.34
N GLU A 89 -25.75 -1.85 -26.89
CA GLU A 89 -26.68 -2.75 -26.21
C GLU A 89 -25.93 -3.69 -25.30
N ARG A 90 -26.39 -3.81 -24.05
CA ARG A 90 -25.78 -4.63 -23.01
C ARG A 90 -26.86 -5.41 -22.30
N TYR A 91 -26.46 -6.51 -21.68
CA TYR A 91 -27.31 -7.26 -20.78
C TYR A 91 -26.82 -7.07 -19.34
N ILE A 92 -27.76 -6.87 -18.44
CA ILE A 92 -27.44 -6.89 -17.00
C ILE A 92 -27.16 -8.33 -16.62
N ILE A 93 -26.00 -8.56 -16.00
CA ILE A 93 -25.59 -9.87 -15.52
C ILE A 93 -25.51 -9.80 -14.00
N LYS A 94 -26.20 -10.73 -13.33
CA LYS A 94 -26.04 -10.89 -11.88
C LYS A 94 -24.67 -11.44 -11.55
N PRO A 95 -24.15 -11.21 -10.33
CA PRO A 95 -22.97 -11.90 -9.82
C PRO A 95 -23.09 -13.41 -9.95
N HIS A 96 -21.96 -14.09 -10.18
CA HIS A 96 -21.90 -15.56 -10.24
C HIS A 96 -22.08 -16.19 -8.86
N TRP A 97 -21.68 -15.45 -7.81
CA TRP A 97 -21.70 -15.89 -6.43
C TRP A 97 -22.91 -15.33 -5.70
N ASN A 98 -23.46 -16.10 -4.78
CA ASN A 98 -24.48 -15.61 -3.88
C ASN A 98 -23.85 -14.76 -2.77
N PHE A 99 -24.67 -13.92 -2.14
CA PHE A 99 -24.30 -13.09 -1.02
C PHE A 99 -25.10 -13.49 0.21
N SER A 100 -24.44 -13.51 1.35
CA SER A 100 -25.09 -13.73 2.64
C SER A 100 -24.62 -12.70 3.65
N PRO A 101 -25.49 -12.23 4.55
CA PRO A 101 -25.07 -11.39 5.66
C PRO A 101 -24.19 -12.19 6.59
N GLY A 102 -23.13 -11.57 7.11
CA GLY A 102 -22.23 -12.16 8.08
C GLY A 102 -22.26 -11.45 9.42
N GLY A 103 -21.89 -12.16 10.47
CA GLY A 103 -21.72 -11.64 11.83
C GLY A 103 -22.93 -10.91 12.39
N LYS A 104 -22.68 -10.05 13.36
CA LYS A 104 -23.68 -9.15 13.97
C LYS A 104 -23.87 -7.88 13.15
N SER A 105 -22.87 -7.48 12.39
CA SER A 105 -22.89 -6.30 11.53
C SER A 105 -23.85 -6.44 10.34
N GLY A 106 -24.16 -7.67 9.94
CA GLY A 106 -25.03 -7.94 8.79
C GLY A 106 -24.44 -7.55 7.45
N ILE A 107 -23.13 -7.28 7.37
CA ILE A 107 -22.44 -6.95 6.12
C ILE A 107 -22.53 -8.15 5.18
N HIS A 108 -23.00 -7.90 3.95
CA HIS A 108 -23.11 -8.92 2.93
C HIS A 108 -21.74 -9.23 2.33
N VAL A 109 -21.36 -10.49 2.33
CA VAL A 109 -20.13 -11.01 1.74
C VAL A 109 -20.48 -12.14 0.78
N SER A 110 -19.84 -12.15 -0.37
CA SER A 110 -19.99 -13.19 -1.38
C SER A 110 -19.48 -14.54 -0.88
N ASP A 111 -20.06 -15.62 -1.41
CA ASP A 111 -19.60 -16.99 -1.14
C ASP A 111 -18.19 -17.27 -1.65
N LEU A 112 -17.62 -16.39 -2.48
CA LEU A 112 -16.23 -16.41 -2.90
C LEU A 112 -15.26 -16.16 -1.71
N PHE A 113 -15.72 -15.45 -0.66
CA PHE A 113 -14.90 -15.08 0.50
C PHE A 113 -15.47 -15.61 1.83
N PRO A 114 -15.60 -16.95 2.00
CA PRO A 114 -16.23 -17.54 3.19
C PRO A 114 -15.46 -17.23 4.47
N HIS A 115 -14.12 -17.16 4.40
CA HIS A 115 -13.29 -16.85 5.56
C HIS A 115 -13.40 -15.37 5.96
N ALA A 116 -13.50 -14.44 5.00
CA ALA A 116 -13.75 -13.03 5.30
C ALA A 116 -15.14 -12.85 5.93
N ARG A 117 -16.15 -13.58 5.47
CA ARG A 117 -17.49 -13.56 6.07
C ARG A 117 -17.48 -14.03 7.54
N ALA A 118 -16.64 -14.99 7.88
CA ALA A 118 -16.53 -15.49 9.25
C ALA A 118 -15.98 -14.46 10.25
N ILE A 119 -15.20 -13.48 9.77
CA ILE A 119 -14.57 -12.43 10.58
C ILE A 119 -15.11 -11.03 10.24
N VAL A 120 -16.29 -10.94 9.61
CA VAL A 120 -16.78 -9.68 9.04
C VAL A 120 -17.03 -8.58 10.08
N ASP A 121 -17.30 -8.96 11.33
CA ASP A 121 -17.47 -8.00 12.41
C ASP A 121 -16.16 -7.28 12.81
N ASP A 122 -15.01 -7.83 12.42
CA ASP A 122 -13.69 -7.23 12.60
C ASP A 122 -13.25 -6.42 11.38
N LEU A 123 -14.07 -6.37 10.31
CA LEU A 123 -13.75 -5.69 9.05
C LEU A 123 -14.42 -4.33 8.96
N CYS A 124 -13.70 -3.37 8.38
CA CYS A 124 -14.26 -2.12 7.89
C CYS A 124 -14.32 -2.17 6.36
N VAL A 125 -15.52 -2.32 5.79
CA VAL A 125 -15.72 -2.43 4.33
C VAL A 125 -16.04 -1.06 3.75
N ILE A 126 -15.22 -0.60 2.78
CA ILE A 126 -15.37 0.71 2.13
C ILE A 126 -15.73 0.50 0.67
N ASN A 127 -17.03 0.41 0.37
CA ASN A 127 -17.55 0.12 -0.97
C ASN A 127 -17.42 1.30 -1.96
N SER A 128 -17.25 2.52 -1.45
CA SER A 128 -17.16 3.74 -2.27
C SER A 128 -15.73 4.09 -2.71
N MET A 129 -14.73 3.30 -2.32
CA MET A 129 -13.34 3.56 -2.69
C MET A 129 -13.11 3.20 -4.17
N HIS A 130 -12.49 4.12 -4.91
CA HIS A 130 -12.11 3.92 -6.31
C HIS A 130 -10.80 4.63 -6.60
N SER A 131 -10.08 4.18 -7.63
CA SER A 131 -8.93 4.88 -8.19
C SER A 131 -9.39 6.01 -9.12
N SER A 132 -8.55 7.01 -9.31
CA SER A 132 -8.77 8.12 -10.27
C SER A 132 -8.54 7.68 -11.72
N HIS A 133 -7.96 6.50 -11.94
CA HIS A 133 -7.61 6.00 -13.25
C HIS A 133 -8.17 4.59 -13.50
N THR A 134 -8.62 4.32 -14.73
CA THR A 134 -9.25 3.04 -15.12
C THR A 134 -8.24 1.98 -15.61
N ASN A 135 -7.03 2.40 -15.97
CA ASN A 135 -5.99 1.47 -16.42
C ASN A 135 -5.30 0.83 -15.20
N HIS A 136 -5.04 -0.47 -15.31
CA HIS A 136 -4.48 -1.27 -14.22
C HIS A 136 -3.11 -0.79 -13.74
N TYR A 137 -2.24 -0.31 -14.65
CA TYR A 137 -0.91 0.19 -14.30
C TYR A 137 -1.02 1.43 -13.39
N GLU A 138 -1.72 2.45 -13.86
CA GLU A 138 -1.89 3.73 -13.16
C GLU A 138 -2.70 3.55 -11.88
N ALA A 139 -3.77 2.75 -11.91
CA ALA A 139 -4.57 2.47 -10.72
C ALA A 139 -3.78 1.69 -9.66
N THR A 140 -2.92 0.74 -10.07
CA THR A 140 -2.03 0.03 -9.15
C THR A 140 -1.01 0.98 -8.54
N LEU A 141 -0.39 1.84 -9.34
CA LEU A 141 0.56 2.83 -8.86
C LEU A 141 -0.10 3.78 -7.85
N GLU A 142 -1.27 4.32 -8.17
CA GLU A 142 -2.03 5.20 -7.27
C GLU A 142 -2.37 4.52 -5.94
N THR A 143 -2.82 3.26 -5.98
CA THR A 143 -3.17 2.50 -4.78
C THR A 143 -1.99 2.33 -3.83
N HIS A 144 -0.77 2.20 -4.36
CA HIS A 144 0.43 1.97 -3.55
C HIS A 144 1.15 3.27 -3.15
N THR A 145 1.03 4.33 -3.93
CA THR A 145 1.85 5.53 -3.79
C THR A 145 1.05 6.84 -3.65
N GLY A 146 -0.27 6.78 -3.86
CA GLY A 146 -1.14 7.95 -3.86
C GLY A 146 -1.01 8.83 -5.11
N SER A 147 -0.38 8.33 -6.19
CA SER A 147 -0.24 9.06 -7.47
C SER A 147 -0.20 8.07 -8.63
N PHE A 148 -0.96 8.34 -9.68
CA PHE A 148 -0.91 7.55 -10.92
C PHE A 148 0.03 8.14 -11.98
N THR A 149 0.52 9.38 -11.78
CA THR A 149 1.32 10.12 -12.79
C THR A 149 2.81 10.06 -12.49
N PHE A 150 3.20 10.16 -11.21
CA PHE A 150 4.59 10.24 -10.78
C PHE A 150 4.89 9.16 -9.76
N ALA A 151 6.09 8.61 -9.84
CA ALA A 151 6.60 7.76 -8.77
C ALA A 151 6.67 8.57 -7.47
N ARG A 152 6.22 7.94 -6.38
CA ARG A 152 6.27 8.47 -5.02
C ARG A 152 6.58 7.33 -4.08
N PRO A 153 7.06 7.61 -2.86
CA PRO A 153 7.27 6.56 -1.90
C PRO A 153 5.99 5.76 -1.66
N SER A 154 6.13 4.45 -1.62
CA SER A 154 5.02 3.55 -1.35
C SER A 154 4.53 3.66 0.09
N ILE A 155 3.32 3.14 0.37
CA ILE A 155 2.74 3.10 1.72
C ILE A 155 3.73 2.49 2.72
N GLY A 156 4.36 1.35 2.37
CA GLY A 156 5.32 0.69 3.25
C GLY A 156 6.57 1.52 3.50
N SER A 157 7.05 2.25 2.49
CA SER A 157 8.18 3.18 2.62
C SER A 157 7.85 4.34 3.55
N TRP A 158 6.64 4.90 3.46
CA TRP A 158 6.16 5.94 4.38
C TRP A 158 6.02 5.44 5.81
N VAL A 159 5.50 4.23 6.01
CA VAL A 159 5.41 3.62 7.35
C VAL A 159 6.80 3.42 7.95
N SER A 160 7.73 2.86 7.16
CA SER A 160 9.13 2.69 7.57
C SER A 160 9.80 4.03 7.90
N TYR A 161 9.61 5.05 7.07
CA TYR A 161 10.18 6.38 7.28
C TYR A 161 9.60 7.07 8.52
N GLY A 162 8.28 7.00 8.69
CA GLY A 162 7.59 7.70 9.79
C GLY A 162 7.74 7.05 11.16
N LEU A 163 7.80 5.71 11.21
CA LEU A 163 7.77 4.96 12.48
C LEU A 163 9.06 4.19 12.76
N GLY A 164 9.89 3.95 11.76
CA GLY A 164 11.06 3.08 11.89
C GLY A 164 10.65 1.61 12.03
N THR A 165 11.51 0.81 12.64
CA THR A 165 11.26 -0.60 12.93
C THR A 165 11.83 -1.00 14.29
N GLU A 166 11.13 -1.90 14.99
CA GLU A 166 11.60 -2.46 16.27
C GLU A 166 12.78 -3.41 16.06
N ASN A 167 12.83 -4.08 14.91
CA ASN A 167 13.90 -5.04 14.60
C ASN A 167 14.93 -4.42 13.64
N GLN A 168 16.15 -4.19 14.12
CA GLN A 168 17.24 -3.59 13.35
C GLN A 168 17.97 -4.59 12.44
N ASN A 169 17.71 -5.89 12.56
CA ASN A 169 18.38 -6.95 11.81
C ASN A 169 17.55 -7.50 10.63
N LEU A 170 16.31 -7.01 10.47
CA LEU A 170 15.41 -7.40 9.40
C LEU A 170 14.94 -6.16 8.64
N PRO A 171 14.58 -6.30 7.35
CA PRO A 171 13.98 -5.22 6.60
C PRO A 171 12.73 -4.68 7.30
N SER A 172 12.61 -3.36 7.37
CA SER A 172 11.43 -2.68 7.94
C SER A 172 10.18 -2.84 7.09
N PHE A 173 10.37 -3.04 5.79
CA PHE A 173 9.32 -3.22 4.81
C PHE A 173 9.65 -4.36 3.86
N VAL A 174 8.75 -5.32 3.73
CA VAL A 174 8.88 -6.50 2.88
C VAL A 174 7.73 -6.55 1.88
N ALA A 175 8.05 -6.74 0.61
CA ALA A 175 7.09 -6.98 -0.45
C ALA A 175 7.19 -8.44 -0.91
N ILE A 176 6.17 -9.24 -0.61
CA ILE A 176 6.11 -10.65 -1.04
C ILE A 176 5.28 -10.72 -2.31
N ALA A 177 5.92 -10.99 -3.43
CA ALA A 177 5.25 -11.08 -4.72
C ALA A 177 5.94 -12.11 -5.62
N PRO A 178 5.24 -13.18 -6.07
CA PRO A 178 5.80 -14.18 -6.99
C PRO A 178 6.11 -13.55 -8.36
N HIS A 179 5.35 -12.54 -8.75
CA HIS A 179 5.50 -11.76 -9.98
C HIS A 179 5.37 -10.29 -9.66
N ALA A 180 6.06 -9.44 -10.42
CA ALA A 180 5.89 -8.00 -10.31
C ALA A 180 4.45 -7.60 -10.70
N PRO A 181 3.78 -6.72 -9.94
CA PRO A 181 2.48 -6.18 -10.31
C PRO A 181 2.60 -5.26 -11.53
N TYR A 182 1.47 -4.77 -12.06
CA TYR A 182 1.44 -3.91 -13.26
C TYR A 182 2.40 -2.71 -13.18
N ALA A 183 2.49 -2.04 -12.04
CA ALA A 183 3.40 -0.91 -11.85
C ALA A 183 4.81 -1.32 -11.40
N GLY A 184 5.13 -2.61 -11.41
CA GLY A 184 6.46 -3.14 -11.11
C GLY A 184 6.97 -2.75 -9.73
N THR A 185 8.27 -2.51 -9.65
CA THR A 185 8.98 -2.20 -8.40
C THR A 185 8.60 -0.86 -7.78
N GLN A 186 7.92 0.02 -8.53
CA GLN A 186 7.43 1.29 -7.99
C GLN A 186 6.41 1.10 -6.84
N THR A 187 5.72 -0.05 -6.80
CA THR A 187 4.73 -0.38 -5.76
C THR A 187 5.35 -0.58 -4.37
N TRP A 188 6.66 -0.78 -4.28
CA TRP A 188 7.41 -0.87 -3.01
C TRP A 188 8.67 0.01 -3.00
N GLY A 189 8.76 0.94 -3.92
CA GLY A 189 9.86 1.89 -4.01
C GLY A 189 9.84 2.93 -2.90
N SER A 190 11.04 3.40 -2.52
CA SER A 190 11.22 4.52 -1.59
C SER A 190 11.24 5.88 -2.28
N ASP A 191 11.45 5.89 -3.61
CA ASP A 191 11.55 7.07 -4.45
C ASP A 191 12.47 8.14 -3.86
N PHE A 192 11.96 9.32 -3.48
CA PHE A 192 12.77 10.41 -2.90
C PHE A 192 13.12 10.20 -1.42
N LEU A 193 12.57 9.20 -0.74
CA LEU A 193 13.01 8.81 0.61
C LEU A 193 14.34 8.03 0.54
N PRO A 194 15.12 8.02 1.62
CA PRO A 194 16.34 7.22 1.67
C PRO A 194 16.09 5.75 1.33
N GLY A 195 17.02 5.13 0.59
CA GLY A 195 16.90 3.75 0.10
C GLY A 195 16.70 2.67 1.18
N CYS A 196 17.07 2.95 2.43
CA CYS A 196 16.83 2.04 3.57
C CYS A 196 15.33 1.83 3.87
N HIS A 197 14.44 2.69 3.35
CA HIS A 197 12.99 2.56 3.47
C HIS A 197 12.34 1.85 2.28
N GLN A 198 13.13 1.43 1.29
CA GLN A 198 12.62 0.66 0.16
C GLN A 198 12.20 -0.73 0.60
N GLY A 199 11.11 -1.24 0.01
CA GLY A 199 10.66 -2.61 0.26
C GLY A 199 11.66 -3.65 -0.24
N THR A 200 11.97 -4.62 0.60
CA THR A 200 12.75 -5.79 0.22
C THR A 200 11.82 -6.78 -0.48
N HIS A 201 12.08 -7.03 -1.76
CA HIS A 201 11.27 -7.96 -2.55
C HIS A 201 11.63 -9.40 -2.23
N ILE A 202 10.64 -10.19 -1.84
CA ILE A 202 10.73 -11.63 -1.60
C ILE A 202 9.90 -12.35 -2.67
N VAL A 203 10.56 -13.23 -3.40
CA VAL A 203 9.91 -14.14 -4.35
C VAL A 203 9.80 -15.51 -3.68
N PRO A 204 8.59 -16.05 -3.46
CA PRO A 204 8.44 -17.38 -2.88
C PRO A 204 9.17 -18.45 -3.72
N GLY A 205 10.09 -19.18 -3.09
CA GLY A 205 10.89 -20.19 -3.78
C GLY A 205 12.21 -20.52 -3.07
N PRO A 206 13.06 -21.36 -3.69
CA PRO A 206 14.35 -21.78 -3.12
C PRO A 206 15.37 -20.65 -2.89
N VAL A 207 15.25 -19.56 -3.66
CA VAL A 207 16.10 -18.36 -3.54
C VAL A 207 15.17 -17.14 -3.39
N PRO A 208 14.62 -16.92 -2.19
CA PRO A 208 13.56 -15.93 -1.98
C PRO A 208 14.03 -14.48 -2.14
N VAL A 209 15.30 -14.21 -1.89
CA VAL A 209 15.90 -12.87 -2.02
C VAL A 209 17.07 -12.95 -2.98
N ALA A 210 17.11 -12.04 -3.94
CA ALA A 210 18.22 -11.95 -4.90
C ALA A 210 19.54 -11.65 -4.17
N ASN A 211 20.63 -12.23 -4.66
CA ASN A 211 22.00 -11.98 -4.19
C ASN A 211 22.29 -12.34 -2.72
N MET A 212 21.45 -13.14 -2.06
CA MET A 212 21.76 -13.63 -0.70
C MET A 212 23.00 -14.53 -0.67
N ASN A 213 23.26 -15.29 -1.73
CA ASN A 213 24.42 -16.17 -1.80
C ASN A 213 25.57 -15.45 -2.51
N ARG A 214 26.67 -15.26 -1.81
CA ARG A 214 27.90 -14.74 -2.41
C ARG A 214 28.47 -15.74 -3.41
N ARG A 215 28.53 -15.36 -4.65
CA ARG A 215 29.13 -16.23 -5.71
C ARG A 215 30.55 -15.83 -6.08
N THR A 216 31.01 -14.60 -5.81
CA THR A 216 32.23 -14.04 -6.40
C THR A 216 33.13 -13.23 -5.47
N VAL A 217 32.69 -12.84 -4.27
CA VAL A 217 33.48 -11.99 -3.37
C VAL A 217 33.67 -12.67 -2.02
N SER A 218 34.92 -12.73 -1.52
CA SER A 218 35.18 -13.29 -0.21
C SER A 218 34.57 -12.43 0.93
N PRO A 219 34.24 -13.03 2.09
CA PRO A 219 33.73 -12.28 3.23
C PRO A 219 34.58 -11.11 3.65
N ALA A 220 35.92 -11.27 3.55
CA ALA A 220 36.91 -10.25 3.92
C ALA A 220 36.92 -9.04 2.97
N LEU A 221 36.69 -9.26 1.66
CA LEU A 221 36.65 -8.16 0.69
C LEU A 221 35.34 -7.38 0.80
N GLN A 222 34.24 -8.03 1.11
CA GLN A 222 32.94 -7.34 1.26
C GLN A 222 32.87 -6.47 2.52
N SER A 223 33.61 -6.81 3.59
CA SER A 223 33.72 -5.96 4.79
C SER A 223 34.52 -4.69 4.58
N LEU A 224 35.24 -4.59 3.46
CA LEU A 224 36.01 -3.38 3.09
C LEU A 224 35.18 -2.42 2.19
N GLU A 225 34.03 -2.87 1.66
CA GLU A 225 33.17 -2.08 0.79
C GLU A 225 31.94 -1.50 1.53
N LEU A 226 31.75 -1.84 2.80
CA LEU A 226 30.72 -1.32 3.71
C LEU A 226 31.32 -0.31 4.68
#